data_639283157fa76aa0f390c8ffea5e25bb
#
_entry.id   639283157fa76aa0f390c8ffea5e25bb
#
_cell.length_a   1.000
_cell.length_b   1.000
_cell.length_c   1.000
_cell.angle_alpha   90.00
_cell.angle_beta   90.00
_cell.angle_gamma   90.00
#
_symmetry.space_group_name_H-M   'P 1'
#
loop_
_entity.id
_entity.type
_entity.pdbx_description
1 polymer ?
#
loop_
_entity_poly.entity_id
_entity_poly.type
_entity_poly.pdbx_seq_one_letter_code
_entity_poly.pdbx_strand_id
1 'polypeptide(L)'
;LHRQKGLVNAVLRRITREGHDYIAGQDSVRTAIPGWMFRDWVRSYGVRTARAIGAAQLTEAPLDLTVKDPKHAKDWAKQLGAEVLPGGTLRIRHPSGGIDTLPGYAEGAWWVQDFSASLPVKIMGTIKGKTIFDVCAAPGGKTAQMLSAGAHVYAIEKSSKRLVLLNQNLER
;
A
#
# COMPACT_ATOMS: atom_id res chain seq x y z
N LEU A 1 28.69 13.47 10.00
CA LEU A 1 28.25 13.73 8.61
C LEU A 1 28.95 14.92 7.95
N HIS A 2 29.35 15.99 8.67
CA HIS A 2 30.02 17.16 8.08
C HIS A 2 31.36 16.84 7.40
N ARG A 3 32.20 15.97 7.97
CA ARG A 3 33.52 15.59 7.42
C ARG A 3 33.44 14.83 6.07
N GLN A 4 32.31 14.21 5.77
CA GLN A 4 32.14 13.36 4.57
C GLN A 4 31.28 14.02 3.49
N LYS A 5 30.82 15.26 3.69
CA LYS A 5 29.94 15.98 2.76
C LYS A 5 30.54 16.06 1.34
N GLY A 6 31.84 16.33 1.23
CA GLY A 6 32.53 16.40 -0.05
C GLY A 6 32.54 15.06 -0.80
N LEU A 7 32.83 13.97 -0.12
CA LEU A 7 32.83 12.62 -0.67
C LEU A 7 31.42 12.22 -1.12
N VAL A 8 30.41 12.42 -0.27
CA VAL A 8 29.01 12.11 -0.61
C VAL A 8 28.56 12.88 -1.84
N ASN A 9 28.85 14.20 -1.92
CA ASN A 9 28.50 15.01 -3.06
C ASN A 9 29.24 14.56 -4.34
N ALA A 10 30.52 14.18 -4.24
CA ALA A 10 31.28 13.68 -5.38
C ALA A 10 30.69 12.36 -5.92
N VAL A 11 30.35 11.42 -5.01
CA VAL A 11 29.71 10.16 -5.40
C VAL A 11 28.34 10.40 -6.04
N LEU A 12 27.49 11.24 -5.45
CA LEU A 12 26.18 11.56 -6.02
C LEU A 12 26.29 12.20 -7.40
N ARG A 13 27.20 13.16 -7.59
CA ARG A 13 27.45 13.76 -8.91
C ARG A 13 27.95 12.74 -9.93
N ARG A 14 28.77 11.78 -9.50
CA ARG A 14 29.23 10.71 -10.38
C ARG A 14 28.08 9.80 -10.78
N ILE A 15 27.25 9.39 -9.83
CA ILE A 15 26.04 8.59 -10.10
C ILE A 15 25.10 9.32 -11.07
N THR A 16 24.91 10.64 -10.92
CA THR A 16 24.07 11.42 -11.83
C THR A 16 24.60 11.42 -13.27
N ARG A 17 25.93 11.43 -13.47
CA ARG A 17 26.53 11.44 -14.80
C ARG A 17 26.63 10.05 -15.44
N GLU A 18 27.00 9.05 -14.66
CA GLU A 18 27.42 7.73 -15.14
C GLU A 18 26.44 6.62 -14.76
N GLY A 19 25.50 6.90 -13.81
CA GLY A 19 24.64 5.88 -13.24
C GLY A 19 23.72 5.20 -14.25
N HIS A 20 23.28 5.93 -15.27
CA HIS A 20 22.43 5.39 -16.32
C HIS A 20 23.14 4.24 -17.08
N ASP A 21 24.41 4.42 -17.42
CA ASP A 21 25.21 3.41 -18.15
C ASP A 21 25.46 2.17 -17.26
N TYR A 22 25.72 2.39 -15.96
CA TYR A 22 25.86 1.28 -14.99
C TYR A 22 24.58 0.46 -14.84
N ILE A 23 23.41 1.11 -14.85
CA ILE A 23 22.12 0.43 -14.69
C ILE A 23 21.71 -0.29 -15.96
N ALA A 24 21.96 0.30 -17.15
CA ALA A 24 21.54 -0.25 -18.43
C ALA A 24 22.11 -1.66 -18.71
N GLY A 25 23.30 -1.97 -18.17
CA GLY A 25 23.95 -3.28 -18.30
C GLY A 25 23.56 -4.31 -17.24
N GLN A 26 22.71 -3.95 -16.25
CA GLN A 26 22.38 -4.83 -15.14
C GLN A 26 21.06 -5.55 -15.35
N ASP A 27 21.00 -6.82 -14.87
CA ASP A 27 19.71 -7.51 -14.68
C ASP A 27 19.05 -6.96 -13.42
N SER A 28 18.18 -5.96 -13.60
CA SER A 28 17.50 -5.25 -12.51
C SER A 28 16.73 -6.18 -11.59
N VAL A 29 16.09 -7.22 -12.13
CA VAL A 29 15.36 -8.22 -11.34
C VAL A 29 16.31 -9.00 -10.44
N ARG A 30 17.42 -9.46 -10.99
CA ARG A 30 18.43 -10.24 -10.22
C ARG A 30 19.16 -9.39 -9.19
N THR A 31 19.34 -8.11 -9.48
CA THR A 31 20.00 -7.17 -8.56
C THR A 31 19.09 -6.78 -7.40
N ALA A 32 17.79 -6.59 -7.65
CA ALA A 32 16.83 -6.14 -6.63
C ALA A 32 16.29 -7.27 -5.75
N ILE A 33 16.20 -8.51 -6.28
CA ILE A 33 15.59 -9.62 -5.55
C ILE A 33 16.67 -10.48 -4.88
N PRO A 34 16.58 -10.75 -3.56
CA PRO A 34 17.51 -11.63 -2.86
C PRO A 34 17.61 -13.01 -3.55
N GLY A 35 18.83 -13.52 -3.71
CA GLY A 35 19.08 -14.74 -4.47
C GLY A 35 18.32 -15.97 -3.95
N TRP A 36 18.14 -16.08 -2.64
CA TRP A 36 17.37 -17.18 -2.03
C TRP A 36 15.89 -17.09 -2.42
N MET A 37 15.28 -15.92 -2.36
CA MET A 37 13.88 -15.68 -2.72
C MET A 37 13.63 -15.96 -4.20
N PHE A 38 14.52 -15.49 -5.07
CA PHE A 38 14.40 -15.76 -6.50
C PHE A 38 14.49 -17.25 -6.81
N ARG A 39 15.39 -18.01 -6.16
CA ARG A 39 15.49 -19.47 -6.33
C ARG A 39 14.21 -20.18 -5.90
N ASP A 40 13.59 -19.77 -4.78
CA ASP A 40 12.33 -20.36 -4.32
C ASP A 40 11.18 -20.07 -5.29
N TRP A 41 11.12 -18.86 -5.85
CA TRP A 41 10.14 -18.56 -6.90
C TRP A 41 10.38 -19.36 -8.18
N VAL A 42 11.64 -19.56 -8.59
CA VAL A 42 11.95 -20.39 -9.75
C VAL A 42 11.53 -21.85 -9.51
N ARG A 43 11.75 -22.39 -8.32
CA ARG A 43 11.34 -23.74 -7.96
C ARG A 43 9.82 -23.91 -7.98
N SER A 44 9.08 -22.91 -7.49
CA SER A 44 7.62 -22.98 -7.35
C SER A 44 6.87 -22.64 -8.64
N TYR A 45 7.39 -21.69 -9.42
CA TYR A 45 6.64 -21.08 -10.55
C TYR A 45 7.37 -21.13 -11.89
N GLY A 46 8.60 -21.63 -11.93
CA GLY A 46 9.47 -21.59 -13.09
C GLY A 46 10.13 -20.22 -13.33
N VAL A 47 11.20 -20.20 -14.12
CA VAL A 47 12.06 -19.02 -14.30
C VAL A 47 11.31 -17.84 -14.92
N ARG A 48 10.43 -18.08 -15.89
CA ARG A 48 9.67 -17.03 -16.57
C ARG A 48 8.75 -16.29 -15.61
N THR A 49 7.99 -17.02 -14.80
CA THR A 49 7.08 -16.45 -13.81
C THR A 49 7.86 -15.76 -12.68
N ALA A 50 8.94 -16.36 -12.21
CA ALA A 50 9.82 -15.73 -11.20
C ALA A 50 10.38 -14.39 -11.66
N ARG A 51 10.79 -14.26 -12.93
CA ARG A 51 11.23 -12.99 -13.50
C ARG A 51 10.08 -11.98 -13.61
N ALA A 52 8.89 -12.41 -14.00
CA ALA A 52 7.71 -11.55 -14.07
C ALA A 52 7.31 -11.01 -12.68
N ILE A 53 7.37 -11.86 -11.65
CA ILE A 53 7.15 -11.44 -10.26
C ILE A 53 8.19 -10.40 -9.86
N GLY A 54 9.48 -10.66 -10.13
CA GLY A 54 10.57 -9.72 -9.81
C GLY A 54 10.44 -8.40 -10.54
N ALA A 55 10.05 -8.40 -11.82
CA ALA A 55 9.81 -7.18 -12.59
C ALA A 55 8.64 -6.37 -12.02
N ALA A 56 7.55 -7.03 -11.63
CA ALA A 56 6.41 -6.38 -10.99
C ALA A 56 6.78 -5.69 -9.66
N GLN A 57 7.72 -6.26 -8.89
CA GLN A 57 8.21 -5.64 -7.65
C GLN A 57 9.03 -4.36 -7.89
N LEU A 58 9.51 -4.11 -9.10
CA LEU A 58 10.26 -2.92 -9.47
C LEU A 58 9.38 -1.78 -9.98
N THR A 59 8.10 -2.03 -10.16
CA THR A 59 7.14 -0.99 -10.55
C THR A 59 6.58 -0.28 -9.32
N GLU A 60 6.29 1.01 -9.47
CA GLU A 60 5.61 1.76 -8.42
C GLU A 60 4.22 1.16 -8.17
N ALA A 61 3.92 0.88 -6.91
CA ALA A 61 2.61 0.36 -6.54
C ALA A 61 1.53 1.45 -6.68
N PRO A 62 0.37 1.14 -7.23
CA PRO A 62 -0.76 2.08 -7.21
C PRO A 62 -1.22 2.32 -5.77
N LEU A 63 -1.85 3.46 -5.53
CA LEU A 63 -2.48 3.77 -4.26
C LEU A 63 -3.95 3.34 -4.30
N ASP A 64 -4.31 2.39 -3.45
CA ASP A 64 -5.69 1.94 -3.30
C ASP A 64 -6.32 2.54 -2.05
N LEU A 65 -7.56 2.99 -2.19
CA LEU A 65 -8.35 3.62 -1.15
C LEU A 65 -9.69 2.90 -0.99
N THR A 66 -10.10 2.70 0.25
CA THR A 66 -11.46 2.23 0.58
C THR A 66 -12.30 3.42 1.04
N VAL A 67 -13.44 3.62 0.42
CA VAL A 67 -14.36 4.72 0.73
C VAL A 67 -15.26 4.35 1.91
N LYS A 68 -15.44 5.28 2.86
CA LYS A 68 -16.25 5.08 4.06
C LYS A 68 -17.72 4.81 3.75
N ASP A 69 -18.32 5.60 2.86
CA ASP A 69 -19.66 5.33 2.31
C ASP A 69 -19.55 4.94 0.82
N PRO A 70 -19.78 3.67 0.48
CA PRO A 70 -19.66 3.19 -0.90
C PRO A 70 -20.53 3.92 -1.93
N LYS A 71 -21.61 4.59 -1.49
CA LYS A 71 -22.48 5.39 -2.37
C LYS A 71 -21.74 6.55 -3.03
N HIS A 72 -20.72 7.10 -2.34
CA HIS A 72 -19.91 8.21 -2.82
C HIS A 72 -18.65 7.79 -3.58
N ALA A 73 -18.46 6.49 -3.85
CA ALA A 73 -17.25 5.99 -4.50
C ALA A 73 -16.99 6.64 -5.87
N LYS A 74 -18.03 6.86 -6.68
CA LYS A 74 -17.90 7.51 -8.00
C LYS A 74 -17.53 8.98 -7.90
N ASP A 75 -18.05 9.68 -6.91
CA ASP A 75 -17.77 11.11 -6.69
C ASP A 75 -16.33 11.31 -6.23
N TRP A 76 -15.88 10.46 -5.28
CA TRP A 76 -14.49 10.46 -4.83
C TRP A 76 -13.53 10.03 -5.95
N ALA A 77 -13.90 9.04 -6.77
CA ALA A 77 -13.08 8.65 -7.91
C ALA A 77 -12.84 9.82 -8.87
N LYS A 78 -13.87 10.60 -9.16
CA LYS A 78 -13.77 11.79 -10.01
C LYS A 78 -12.87 12.86 -9.39
N GLN A 79 -13.01 13.14 -8.09
CA GLN A 79 -12.23 14.16 -7.39
C GLN A 79 -10.74 13.78 -7.27
N LEU A 80 -10.47 12.49 -7.08
CA LEU A 80 -9.12 11.94 -6.88
C LEU A 80 -8.43 11.52 -8.17
N GLY A 81 -9.12 11.58 -9.34
CA GLY A 81 -8.60 11.02 -10.59
C GLY A 81 -8.37 9.51 -10.52
N ALA A 82 -9.19 8.80 -9.75
CA ALA A 82 -9.03 7.38 -9.47
C ALA A 82 -9.94 6.50 -10.34
N GLU A 83 -9.50 5.27 -10.59
CA GLU A 83 -10.28 4.20 -11.18
C GLU A 83 -11.12 3.51 -10.08
N VAL A 84 -12.38 3.18 -10.37
CA VAL A 84 -13.20 2.37 -9.47
C VAL A 84 -13.02 0.90 -9.79
N LEU A 85 -12.42 0.14 -8.88
CA LEU A 85 -12.26 -1.31 -9.00
C LEU A 85 -13.54 -2.06 -8.59
N PRO A 86 -13.68 -3.36 -8.95
CA PRO A 86 -14.76 -4.19 -8.47
C PRO A 86 -14.88 -4.13 -6.94
N GLY A 87 -16.10 -3.90 -6.45
CA GLY A 87 -16.35 -3.75 -5.00
C GLY A 87 -16.03 -2.37 -4.41
N GLY A 88 -15.82 -1.34 -5.27
CA GLY A 88 -15.80 0.07 -4.86
C GLY A 88 -14.48 0.59 -4.31
N THR A 89 -13.40 -0.18 -4.38
CA THR A 89 -12.05 0.32 -4.08
C THR A 89 -11.62 1.32 -5.15
N LEU A 90 -11.07 2.45 -4.76
CA LEU A 90 -10.52 3.46 -5.67
C LEU A 90 -9.02 3.21 -5.87
N ARG A 91 -8.56 3.24 -7.11
CA ARG A 91 -7.14 3.06 -7.46
C ARG A 91 -6.58 4.29 -8.16
N ILE A 92 -5.56 4.90 -7.56
CA ILE A 92 -4.76 5.96 -8.16
C ILE A 92 -3.48 5.32 -8.69
N ARG A 93 -3.30 5.27 -10.02
CA ARG A 93 -2.18 4.55 -10.66
C ARG A 93 -0.84 5.25 -10.46
N HIS A 94 -0.85 6.56 -10.45
CA HIS A 94 0.36 7.40 -10.30
C HIS A 94 0.08 8.45 -9.22
N PRO A 95 0.15 8.06 -7.93
CA PRO A 95 -0.07 8.99 -6.85
C PRO A 95 1.02 10.06 -6.86
N SER A 96 0.62 11.33 -6.74
CA SER A 96 1.54 12.45 -6.62
C SER A 96 1.26 13.22 -5.32
N GLY A 97 2.32 13.65 -4.66
CA GLY A 97 2.20 14.37 -3.39
C GLY A 97 1.96 13.49 -2.17
N GLY A 98 1.68 14.10 -1.03
CA GLY A 98 1.37 13.43 0.22
C GLY A 98 -0.07 12.92 0.25
N ILE A 99 -0.28 11.74 0.84
CA ILE A 99 -1.62 11.15 1.00
C ILE A 99 -2.52 12.07 1.84
N ASP A 100 -1.94 12.73 2.81
CA ASP A 100 -2.58 13.68 3.72
C ASP A 100 -3.05 14.97 3.05
N THR A 101 -2.56 15.27 1.84
CA THR A 101 -2.98 16.41 1.04
C THR A 101 -4.12 16.10 0.07
N LEU A 102 -4.50 14.84 -0.07
CA LEU A 102 -5.57 14.44 -0.98
C LEU A 102 -6.96 14.84 -0.44
N PRO A 103 -7.89 15.29 -1.32
CA PRO A 103 -9.26 15.60 -0.92
C PRO A 103 -9.93 14.46 -0.18
N GLY A 104 -10.61 14.77 0.94
CA GLY A 104 -11.32 13.77 1.76
C GLY A 104 -10.45 13.05 2.80
N TYR A 105 -9.14 13.31 2.83
CA TYR A 105 -8.26 12.69 3.84
C TYR A 105 -8.59 13.19 5.26
N ALA A 106 -8.62 14.50 5.46
CA ALA A 106 -8.87 15.10 6.77
C ALA A 106 -10.28 14.77 7.32
N GLU A 107 -11.25 14.65 6.43
CA GLU A 107 -12.64 14.31 6.75
C GLU A 107 -12.84 12.80 7.01
N GLY A 108 -11.80 11.98 6.83
CA GLY A 108 -11.92 10.53 6.96
C GLY A 108 -12.95 9.91 5.99
N ALA A 109 -13.12 10.53 4.81
CA ALA A 109 -14.05 10.04 3.80
C ALA A 109 -13.62 8.70 3.18
N TRP A 110 -12.36 8.40 3.28
CA TRP A 110 -11.71 7.18 2.82
C TRP A 110 -10.42 6.93 3.62
N TRP A 111 -9.84 5.74 3.47
CA TRP A 111 -8.53 5.37 4.03
C TRP A 111 -7.74 4.54 3.06
N VAL A 112 -6.41 4.51 3.26
CA VAL A 112 -5.50 3.68 2.46
C VAL A 112 -5.71 2.21 2.80
N GLN A 113 -6.07 1.43 1.79
CA GLN A 113 -6.21 -0.01 1.91
C GLN A 113 -6.10 -0.64 0.53
N ASP A 114 -5.12 -1.53 0.35
CA ASP A 114 -4.97 -2.32 -0.86
C ASP A 114 -6.23 -3.13 -1.16
N PHE A 115 -6.57 -3.26 -2.45
CA PHE A 115 -7.75 -3.99 -2.89
C PHE A 115 -7.79 -5.41 -2.33
N SER A 116 -6.67 -6.14 -2.39
CA SER A 116 -6.59 -7.51 -1.88
C SER A 116 -6.77 -7.56 -0.36
N ALA A 117 -6.27 -6.54 0.36
CA ALA A 117 -6.44 -6.42 1.80
C ALA A 117 -7.90 -6.13 2.21
N SER A 118 -8.72 -5.58 1.30
CA SER A 118 -10.15 -5.36 1.53
C SER A 118 -11.03 -6.61 1.35
N LEU A 119 -10.55 -7.60 0.57
CA LEU A 119 -11.32 -8.78 0.21
C LEU A 119 -11.76 -9.65 1.40
N PRO A 120 -10.92 -9.92 2.42
CA PRO A 120 -11.35 -10.74 3.55
C PRO A 120 -12.63 -10.24 4.22
N VAL A 121 -12.74 -8.93 4.44
CA VAL A 121 -13.95 -8.34 5.04
C VAL A 121 -15.14 -8.40 4.08
N LYS A 122 -14.92 -8.20 2.77
CA LYS A 122 -15.99 -8.31 1.75
C LYS A 122 -16.54 -9.73 1.67
N ILE A 123 -15.70 -10.76 1.80
CA ILE A 123 -16.10 -12.18 1.75
C ILE A 123 -16.93 -12.57 2.97
N MET A 124 -16.78 -11.88 4.11
CA MET A 124 -17.60 -12.13 5.31
C MET A 124 -19.10 -11.85 5.09
N GLY A 125 -19.46 -11.14 4.01
CA GLY A 125 -20.84 -10.79 3.70
C GLY A 125 -21.43 -9.77 4.66
N THR A 126 -22.70 -9.95 5.07
CA THR A 126 -23.38 -9.02 5.99
C THR A 126 -22.86 -9.18 7.41
N ILE A 127 -22.16 -8.16 7.89
CA ILE A 127 -21.55 -8.13 9.23
C ILE A 127 -22.15 -7.08 10.17
N LYS A 128 -23.16 -6.35 9.72
CA LYS A 128 -23.85 -5.35 10.53
C LYS A 128 -24.37 -5.97 11.84
N GLY A 129 -24.03 -5.34 12.98
CA GLY A 129 -24.40 -5.78 14.32
C GLY A 129 -23.63 -7.02 14.83
N LYS A 130 -22.73 -7.60 14.05
CA LYS A 130 -21.88 -8.71 14.50
C LYS A 130 -20.70 -8.21 15.31
N THR A 131 -20.27 -9.01 16.29
CA THR A 131 -19.04 -8.78 17.03
C THR A 131 -17.89 -9.50 16.34
N ILE A 132 -16.81 -8.78 16.02
CA ILE A 132 -15.66 -9.28 15.28
C ILE A 132 -14.37 -8.93 16.01
N PHE A 133 -13.42 -9.86 16.04
CA PHE A 133 -12.08 -9.64 16.56
C PHE A 133 -11.12 -9.41 15.39
N ASP A 134 -10.48 -8.23 15.34
CA ASP A 134 -9.39 -7.94 14.42
C ASP A 134 -8.05 -8.14 15.14
N VAL A 135 -7.45 -9.30 14.92
CA VAL A 135 -6.18 -9.69 15.55
C VAL A 135 -5.02 -9.27 14.65
N CYS A 136 -4.19 -8.36 15.12
CA CYS A 136 -3.18 -7.61 14.34
C CYS A 136 -3.80 -6.44 13.56
N ALA A 137 -4.59 -5.62 14.27
CA ALA A 137 -5.47 -4.62 13.68
C ALA A 137 -4.75 -3.43 13.00
N ALA A 138 -3.61 -2.98 13.54
CA ALA A 138 -2.95 -1.79 13.03
C ALA A 138 -2.35 -1.99 11.62
N PRO A 139 -2.42 -0.97 10.76
CA PRO A 139 -2.81 0.43 11.01
C PRO A 139 -4.31 0.72 10.97
N GLY A 140 -5.19 -0.29 10.85
CA GLY A 140 -6.63 -0.12 11.01
C GLY A 140 -7.48 -0.23 9.74
N GLY A 141 -6.91 -0.57 8.59
CA GLY A 141 -7.67 -0.62 7.34
C GLY A 141 -8.85 -1.60 7.36
N LYS A 142 -8.66 -2.82 7.86
CA LYS A 142 -9.77 -3.80 8.02
C LYS A 142 -10.70 -3.42 9.17
N THR A 143 -10.15 -2.92 10.28
CA THR A 143 -10.93 -2.40 11.40
C THR A 143 -11.90 -1.31 10.94
N ALA A 144 -11.41 -0.28 10.23
CA ALA A 144 -12.23 0.80 9.67
C ALA A 144 -13.31 0.26 8.71
N GLN A 145 -12.94 -0.71 7.87
CA GLN A 145 -13.87 -1.35 6.93
C GLN A 145 -15.00 -2.10 7.66
N MET A 146 -14.69 -2.83 8.72
CA MET A 146 -15.69 -3.54 9.51
C MET A 146 -16.58 -2.59 10.31
N LEU A 147 -16.00 -1.54 10.89
CA LEU A 147 -16.75 -0.48 11.60
C LEU A 147 -17.71 0.25 10.65
N SER A 148 -17.25 0.66 9.45
CA SER A 148 -18.12 1.32 8.46
C SER A 148 -19.23 0.41 7.92
N ALA A 149 -19.03 -0.91 7.96
CA ALA A 149 -20.06 -1.91 7.65
C ALA A 149 -21.02 -2.19 8.83
N GLY A 150 -20.88 -1.48 9.95
CA GLY A 150 -21.77 -1.56 11.12
C GLY A 150 -21.49 -2.73 12.06
N ALA A 151 -20.30 -3.30 12.05
CA ALA A 151 -19.87 -4.30 13.02
C ALA A 151 -19.41 -3.68 14.35
N HIS A 152 -19.44 -4.44 15.42
CA HIS A 152 -18.75 -4.15 16.67
C HIS A 152 -17.37 -4.81 16.62
N VAL A 153 -16.29 -4.03 16.66
CA VAL A 153 -14.92 -4.55 16.44
C VAL A 153 -14.07 -4.44 17.69
N TYR A 154 -13.52 -5.57 18.13
CA TYR A 154 -12.44 -5.62 19.10
C TYR A 154 -11.10 -5.66 18.35
N ALA A 155 -10.44 -4.51 18.27
CA ALA A 155 -9.15 -4.37 17.60
C ALA A 155 -8.02 -4.69 18.57
N ILE A 156 -7.20 -5.69 18.22
CA ILE A 156 -6.10 -6.19 19.05
C ILE A 156 -4.78 -5.93 18.30
N GLU A 157 -3.87 -5.22 18.94
CA GLU A 157 -2.54 -4.93 18.40
C GLU A 157 -1.48 -5.04 19.51
N LYS A 158 -0.44 -5.83 19.27
CA LYS A 158 0.64 -6.06 20.23
C LYS A 158 1.58 -4.86 20.38
N SER A 159 1.80 -4.12 19.29
CA SER A 159 2.73 -3.00 19.27
C SER A 159 2.06 -1.71 19.70
N SER A 160 2.48 -1.15 20.82
CA SER A 160 1.99 0.16 21.31
C SER A 160 2.20 1.29 20.28
N LYS A 161 3.32 1.28 19.55
CA LYS A 161 3.59 2.26 18.48
C LYS A 161 2.58 2.14 17.34
N ARG A 162 2.23 0.91 16.93
CA ARG A 162 1.24 0.69 15.87
C ARG A 162 -0.18 0.97 16.35
N LEU A 163 -0.45 0.77 17.65
CA LEU A 163 -1.74 1.12 18.26
C LEU A 163 -2.01 2.64 18.17
N VAL A 164 -0.99 3.48 18.31
CA VAL A 164 -1.12 4.93 18.11
C VAL A 164 -1.59 5.23 16.68
N LEU A 165 -1.00 4.58 15.67
CA LEU A 165 -1.41 4.76 14.27
C LEU A 165 -2.84 4.27 14.01
N LEU A 166 -3.23 3.15 14.64
CA LEU A 166 -4.59 2.65 14.57
C LEU A 166 -5.58 3.70 15.10
N ASN A 167 -5.34 4.24 16.30
CA ASN A 167 -6.21 5.24 16.91
C ASN A 167 -6.30 6.50 16.03
N GLN A 168 -5.17 7.05 15.57
CA GLN A 168 -5.16 8.20 14.67
C GLN A 168 -5.96 7.98 13.38
N ASN A 169 -5.89 6.78 12.81
CA ASN A 169 -6.65 6.46 11.60
C ASN A 169 -8.16 6.28 11.88
N LEU A 170 -8.54 5.82 13.05
CA LEU A 170 -9.94 5.64 13.43
C LEU A 170 -10.61 6.93 13.94
N GLU A 171 -9.84 7.86 14.51
CA GLU A 171 -10.34 9.18 14.95
C GLU A 171 -10.73 10.08 13.77
N ARG A 172 -10.11 9.91 12.63
CA ARG A 172 -10.45 10.58 11.38
C ARG A 172 -11.76 10.05 10.79
#